data_3479b86303f0282c0d52b2c64b605836
#
_entry.id   3479b86303f0282c0d52b2c64b605836
#
_cell.length_a   1.000
_cell.length_b   1.000
_cell.length_c   1.000
_cell.angle_alpha   90.00
_cell.angle_beta   90.00
_cell.angle_gamma   90.00
#
_symmetry.space_group_name_H-M   'P 1'
#
loop_
_entity.id
_entity.type
_entity.pdbx_description
1 polymer ?
#
loop_
_entity_poly.entity_id
_entity_poly.type
_entity_poly.pdbx_seq_one_letter_code
_entity_poly.pdbx_strand_id
1 'polypeptide(L)' 'MTNPRQALLNLIKDGEFHSGEQLSSQLHVSRTAIWKSIGQLRQLGVDIESKHGLGYRLRHPL' A
#
# COMPACT_ATOMS: atom_id res chain seq x y z
N MET A 1 1.36 12.71 13.82
CA MET A 1 0.38 12.09 12.92
C MET A 1 1.11 11.23 11.90
N THR A 2 0.56 10.06 11.61
CA THR A 2 1.15 9.14 10.65
C THR A 2 0.83 9.62 9.24
N ASN A 3 1.85 9.72 8.38
CA ASN A 3 1.58 10.12 7.01
C ASN A 3 0.99 8.92 6.23
N PRO A 4 0.22 9.19 5.14
CA PRO A 4 -0.46 8.11 4.40
C PRO A 4 0.47 7.00 3.91
N ARG A 5 1.70 7.35 3.54
CA ARG A 5 2.65 6.33 3.07
C ARG A 5 3.04 5.38 4.19
N GLN A 6 3.30 5.91 5.38
CA GLN A 6 3.68 5.09 6.52
C GLN A 6 2.52 4.21 6.97
N ALA A 7 1.31 4.76 7.00
CA ALA A 7 0.12 4.00 7.36
C ALA A 7 -0.12 2.86 6.36
N LEU A 8 0.05 3.14 5.07
CA LEU A 8 -0.09 2.14 4.02
C LEU A 8 0.95 1.03 4.20
N LEU A 9 2.21 1.39 4.42
CA LEU A 9 3.28 0.42 4.63
C LEU A 9 2.97 -0.47 5.84
N ASN A 10 2.47 0.11 6.91
CA ASN A 10 2.11 -0.66 8.11
C ASN A 10 1.02 -1.69 7.83
N LEU A 11 0.10 -1.40 6.91
CA LEU A 11 -0.97 -2.33 6.57
C LEU A 11 -0.47 -3.48 5.69
N ILE A 12 0.46 -3.21 4.77
CA ILE A 12 0.90 -4.22 3.80
C ILE A 12 2.14 -4.98 4.24
N LYS A 13 2.76 -4.60 5.36
CA LYS A 13 4.01 -5.24 5.81
C LYS A 13 3.83 -6.69 6.26
N ASP A 14 2.59 -7.16 6.40
CA ASP A 14 2.31 -8.54 6.73
C ASP A 14 2.56 -9.51 5.57
N GLY A 15 2.85 -8.98 4.37
CA GLY A 15 3.09 -9.78 3.18
C GLY A 15 1.85 -10.29 2.49
N GLU A 16 0.67 -9.95 2.99
CA GLU A 16 -0.60 -10.36 2.40
C GLU A 16 -1.09 -9.33 1.39
N PHE A 17 -1.87 -9.79 0.41
CA PHE A 17 -2.49 -8.87 -0.55
C PHE A 17 -3.61 -8.09 0.11
N HIS A 18 -3.63 -6.78 -0.14
CA HIS A 18 -4.70 -5.89 0.32
C HIS A 18 -5.21 -5.13 -0.90
N SER A 19 -6.52 -5.17 -1.13
CA SER A 19 -7.10 -4.47 -2.29
C SER A 19 -6.99 -2.94 -2.09
N GLY A 20 -6.94 -2.21 -3.20
CA GLY A 20 -6.93 -0.75 -3.14
C GLY A 20 -8.17 -0.21 -2.44
N GLU A 21 -9.32 -0.87 -2.64
CA GLU A 21 -10.56 -0.49 -1.97
C GLU A 21 -10.45 -0.68 -0.46
N GLN A 22 -9.91 -1.83 -0.02
CA GLN A 22 -9.71 -2.10 1.40
C GLN A 22 -8.77 -1.07 2.02
N LEU A 23 -7.67 -0.78 1.36
CA LEU A 23 -6.68 0.18 1.86
C LEU A 23 -7.27 1.59 1.95
N SER A 24 -8.02 2.01 0.91
CA SER A 24 -8.62 3.33 0.93
C SER A 24 -9.66 3.46 2.05
N SER A 25 -10.43 2.40 2.29
CA SER A 25 -11.43 2.38 3.36
C SER A 25 -10.77 2.45 4.73
N GLN A 26 -9.72 1.65 4.96
CA GLN A 26 -9.04 1.60 6.24
C GLN A 26 -8.30 2.89 6.56
N LEU A 27 -7.74 3.54 5.54
CA LEU A 27 -6.97 4.76 5.73
C LEU A 27 -7.79 6.04 5.54
N HIS A 28 -9.06 5.90 5.17
CA HIS A 28 -9.97 7.03 4.94
C HIS A 28 -9.42 7.99 3.88
N VAL A 29 -8.87 7.42 2.80
CA VAL A 29 -8.35 8.20 1.68
C VAL A 29 -8.92 7.65 0.38
N SER A 30 -8.76 8.38 -0.72
CA SER A 30 -9.25 7.94 -2.02
C SER A 30 -8.37 6.83 -2.59
N ARG A 31 -8.90 6.07 -3.55
CA ARG A 31 -8.12 5.05 -4.25
C ARG A 31 -6.95 5.67 -5.00
N THR A 32 -7.16 6.88 -5.55
CA THR A 32 -6.08 7.63 -6.20
C THR A 32 -4.94 7.93 -5.24
N ALA A 33 -5.27 8.31 -3.99
CA ALA A 33 -4.26 8.56 -2.96
C ALA A 33 -3.48 7.28 -2.64
N ILE A 34 -4.14 6.12 -2.61
CA ILE A 34 -3.47 4.84 -2.40
C ILE A 34 -2.47 4.59 -3.54
N TRP A 35 -2.91 4.76 -4.78
CA TRP A 35 -2.06 4.55 -5.95
C TRP A 35 -0.83 5.46 -5.92
N LYS A 36 -1.01 6.73 -5.56
CA LYS A 36 0.10 7.68 -5.45
C LYS A 36 1.07 7.27 -4.35
N SER A 37 0.54 6.83 -3.21
CA SER A 37 1.40 6.39 -2.09
C SER A 37 2.20 5.15 -2.46
N ILE A 38 1.60 4.22 -3.20
CA ILE A 38 2.31 3.04 -3.70
C ILE A 38 3.50 3.47 -4.59
N GLY A 39 3.24 4.42 -5.51
CA GLY A 39 4.30 4.93 -6.39
C GLY A 39 5.43 5.59 -5.62
N GLN A 40 5.09 6.37 -4.58
CA GLN A 40 6.10 7.02 -3.74
C GLN A 40 6.95 6.01 -2.98
N LEU A 41 6.32 4.97 -2.44
CA LEU A 41 7.06 3.92 -1.73
C LEU A 41 8.00 3.18 -2.67
N ARG A 42 7.57 2.91 -3.90
CA ARG A 42 8.44 2.28 -4.89
C ARG A 42 9.66 3.15 -5.21
N GLN A 43 9.46 4.46 -5.30
CA GLN A 43 10.58 5.39 -5.54
C GLN A 43 11.58 5.40 -4.39
N LEU A 44 11.12 5.10 -3.18
CA LEU A 44 11.99 5.01 -2.00
C LEU A 44 12.68 3.66 -1.88
N GLY A 45 12.46 2.77 -2.84
CA GLY A 45 13.11 1.46 -2.86
C GLY A 45 12.29 0.34 -2.22
N VAL A 46 11.05 0.62 -1.86
CA VAL A 46 10.17 -0.42 -1.29
C VAL A 46 9.62 -1.27 -2.44
N ASP A 47 9.80 -2.59 -2.35
CA ASP A 47 9.37 -3.51 -3.38
C ASP A 47 7.93 -3.94 -3.11
N ILE A 48 7.00 -3.36 -3.86
CA ILE A 48 5.58 -3.63 -3.70
C ILE A 48 5.08 -4.37 -4.94
N GLU A 49 4.51 -5.53 -4.72
CA GLU A 49 3.88 -6.32 -5.78
C GLU A 49 2.44 -5.87 -5.94
N SER A 50 2.00 -5.66 -7.18
CA SER A 50 0.59 -5.44 -7.46
C SER A 50 0.09 -6.56 -8.37
N LYS A 51 -1.12 -7.05 -8.09
CA LYS A 51 -1.70 -8.14 -8.86
C LYS A 51 -3.17 -7.83 -9.11
N HIS A 52 -3.56 -7.92 -10.36
CA HIS A 52 -4.95 -7.64 -10.74
C HIS A 52 -5.91 -8.56 -9.98
N GLY A 53 -6.93 -7.96 -9.37
CA GLY A 53 -7.92 -8.70 -8.62
C GLY A 53 -7.54 -9.00 -7.18
N LEU A 54 -6.26 -8.88 -6.81
CA LEU A 54 -5.80 -9.17 -5.45
C LEU A 54 -5.37 -7.91 -4.69
N GLY A 55 -4.79 -6.93 -5.39
CA GLY A 55 -4.35 -5.68 -4.77
C GLY A 55 -2.84 -5.57 -4.66
N TYR A 56 -2.36 -5.10 -3.52
CA TYR A 56 -0.95 -4.79 -3.29
C TYR A 56 -0.43 -5.54 -2.08
N ARG A 57 0.84 -5.93 -2.14
CA ARG A 57 1.52 -6.50 -0.97
C ARG A 57 2.99 -6.12 -0.98
N LEU A 58 3.60 -6.13 0.18
CA LEU A 58 5.03 -5.97 0.31
C LEU A 58 5.70 -7.30 -0.08
N ARG A 59 6.56 -7.26 -1.12
CA ARG A 59 7.19 -8.48 -1.63
C ARG A 59 8.22 -9.04 -0.67
N HIS A 60 9.00 -8.16 -0.04
CA HIS A 60 10.01 -8.55 0.94
C HIS A 60 9.64 -7.93 2.28
N PRO A 61 9.10 -8.71 3.23
CA PRO A 61 8.76 -8.17 4.55
C PRO A 61 9.98 -7.58 5.23
N LEU A 62 9.77 -6.44 5.87
CA LEU A 62 10.84 -5.77 6.60
C LEU A 62 11.16 -6.49 7.89
#